data_e60ef36124a914a88df144b405416f00
#
_entry.id   e60ef36124a914a88df144b405416f00
#
_cell.length_a   1.000
_cell.length_b   1.000
_cell.length_c   1.000
_cell.angle_alpha   90.00
_cell.angle_beta   90.00
_cell.angle_gamma   90.00
#
_symmetry.space_group_name_H-M   'P 1'
#
loop_
_entity.id
_entity.type
_entity.pdbx_description
1 polymer ?
#
loop_
_entity_poly.entity_id
_entity_poly.type
_entity_poly.pdbx_seq_one_letter_code
_entity_poly.pdbx_strand_id
1 'polypeptide(L)'
;MTDNSEIQPEQIDQERILVADDEASIRRILETRLKMVGYDVITASDGEEALEAFSKHNPDLIILDVMMPKLDGYGVTREIRRNSDVPIIILTALGDVSERITGLELGADDYVIKPFSPKELEARVKAVLRRTQQREVSTTSKVTKNIITTGNIK
;
A
#
# COMPACT_ATOMS: atom_id res chain seq x y z
N MET A 1 -14.97 -12.43 -31.42
CA MET A 1 -14.88 -12.27 -31.18
C MET A 1 -14.36 -12.09 -30.45
N THR A 2 -14.33 -12.14 -30.32
CA THR A 2 -13.91 -12.03 -29.79
C THR A 2 -13.43 -11.77 -29.10
N ASP A 3 -13.47 -11.86 -28.98
CA ASP A 3 -13.05 -11.57 -28.33
C ASP A 3 -12.37 -11.24 -27.59
N ASN A 4 -12.03 -11.48 -27.69
CA ASN A 4 -11.29 -11.29 -27.01
C ASN A 4 -10.93 -10.38 -26.32
N SER A 5 -10.57 -10.22 -26.94
CA SER A 5 -10.70 -8.87 -26.48
C SER A 5 -11.14 -8.70 -25.11
N GLU A 6 -11.82 -9.50 -24.75
CA GLU A 6 -12.41 -9.44 -23.47
C GLU A 6 -11.38 -9.33 -22.39
N ILE A 7 -10.22 -9.74 -22.63
CA ILE A 7 -9.15 -9.57 -21.66
C ILE A 7 -8.45 -8.28 -21.95
N GLN A 8 -8.55 -7.36 -20.99
CA GLN A 8 -7.93 -6.06 -21.11
C GLN A 8 -6.60 -6.10 -20.33
N PRO A 9 -5.47 -5.86 -20.97
CA PRO A 9 -4.21 -5.84 -20.22
C PRO A 9 -4.24 -4.90 -19.04
N GLU A 10 -4.94 -3.79 -19.17
CA GLU A 10 -5.06 -2.85 -18.07
C GLU A 10 -5.75 -3.46 -16.87
N GLN A 11 -6.74 -4.32 -17.11
CA GLN A 11 -7.45 -4.95 -16.01
C GLN A 11 -6.59 -5.98 -15.32
N ILE A 12 -5.78 -6.72 -16.07
CA ILE A 12 -4.90 -7.71 -15.50
C ILE A 12 -3.83 -7.04 -14.65
N ASP A 13 -3.33 -5.91 -15.13
CA ASP A 13 -2.24 -5.20 -14.47
C ASP A 13 -2.73 -4.18 -13.45
N GLN A 14 -4.04 -4.10 -13.22
CA GLN A 14 -4.58 -3.10 -12.33
C GLN A 14 -4.14 -3.36 -10.90
N GLU A 15 -3.45 -2.39 -10.33
CA GLU A 15 -2.98 -2.50 -8.97
C GLU A 15 -4.11 -2.19 -8.00
N ARG A 16 -4.09 -2.86 -6.87
CA ARG A 16 -5.16 -2.79 -5.89
C ARG A 16 -4.68 -2.07 -4.65
N ILE A 17 -5.45 -1.10 -4.20
CA ILE A 17 -5.10 -0.28 -3.04
C ILE A 17 -6.18 -0.44 -1.99
N LEU A 18 -5.75 -0.73 -0.77
CA LEU A 18 -6.65 -0.77 0.39
C LEU A 18 -6.56 0.58 1.10
N VAL A 19 -7.70 1.22 1.31
CA VAL A 19 -7.79 2.49 2.02
C VAL A 19 -8.53 2.24 3.33
N ALA A 20 -7.85 2.43 4.45
CA ALA A 20 -8.44 2.23 5.76
C ALA A 20 -8.46 3.56 6.51
N ASP A 21 -9.64 4.06 6.81
CA ASP A 21 -9.85 5.33 7.50
C ASP A 21 -11.25 5.29 8.09
N ASP A 22 -11.42 5.74 9.32
CA ASP A 22 -12.75 5.70 9.93
C ASP A 22 -13.65 6.84 9.44
N GLU A 23 -13.13 7.83 8.73
CA GLU A 23 -13.93 8.90 8.17
C GLU A 23 -14.44 8.53 6.79
N ALA A 24 -15.76 8.42 6.67
CA ALA A 24 -16.37 8.01 5.39
C ALA A 24 -16.05 8.99 4.27
N SER A 25 -15.95 10.28 4.58
CA SER A 25 -15.65 11.27 3.55
C SER A 25 -14.26 11.09 2.98
N ILE A 26 -13.30 10.75 3.82
CA ILE A 26 -11.93 10.49 3.36
C ILE A 26 -11.90 9.26 2.48
N ARG A 27 -12.55 8.18 2.94
CA ARG A 27 -12.62 6.95 2.14
C ARG A 27 -13.20 7.21 0.77
N ARG A 28 -14.29 7.98 0.72
CA ARG A 28 -14.96 8.25 -0.54
C ARG A 28 -14.09 9.08 -1.49
N ILE A 29 -13.44 10.11 -0.96
CA ILE A 29 -12.58 10.95 -1.77
C ILE A 29 -11.43 10.12 -2.35
N LEU A 30 -10.79 9.33 -1.53
CA LEU A 30 -9.65 8.54 -1.99
C LEU A 30 -10.08 7.45 -2.95
N GLU A 31 -11.20 6.80 -2.65
CA GLU A 31 -11.70 5.76 -3.55
C GLU A 31 -11.98 6.34 -4.94
N THR A 32 -12.68 7.47 -4.98
CA THR A 32 -13.02 8.10 -6.25
C THR A 32 -11.77 8.48 -7.03
N ARG A 33 -10.83 9.17 -6.35
CA ARG A 33 -9.64 9.66 -7.02
C ARG A 33 -8.74 8.53 -7.52
N LEU A 34 -8.54 7.53 -6.70
CA LEU A 34 -7.65 6.43 -7.07
C LEU A 34 -8.25 5.58 -8.19
N LYS A 35 -9.55 5.38 -8.16
CA LYS A 35 -10.20 4.68 -9.26
C LYS A 35 -10.09 5.46 -10.56
N MET A 36 -10.19 6.77 -10.49
CA MET A 36 -10.08 7.59 -11.70
C MET A 36 -8.73 7.46 -12.38
N VAL A 37 -7.69 7.22 -11.62
CA VAL A 37 -6.35 7.06 -12.22
C VAL A 37 -6.01 5.60 -12.47
N GLY A 38 -6.95 4.70 -12.32
CA GLY A 38 -6.78 3.34 -12.81
C GLY A 38 -6.56 2.27 -11.77
N TYR A 39 -6.62 2.59 -10.49
CA TYR A 39 -6.44 1.57 -9.44
C TYR A 39 -7.76 0.90 -9.10
N ASP A 40 -7.66 -0.34 -8.66
CA ASP A 40 -8.75 -1.03 -7.99
C ASP A 40 -8.67 -0.65 -6.51
N VAL A 41 -9.79 -0.32 -5.87
CA VAL A 41 -9.77 0.19 -4.51
C VAL A 41 -10.70 -0.60 -3.60
N ILE A 42 -10.19 -0.97 -2.44
CA ILE A 42 -10.96 -1.62 -1.39
C ILE A 42 -10.89 -0.71 -0.18
N THR A 43 -11.99 -0.57 0.55
CA THR A 43 -12.01 0.31 1.71
C THR A 43 -12.29 -0.46 2.99
N ALA A 44 -11.82 0.09 4.10
CA ALA A 44 -12.08 -0.45 5.43
C ALA A 44 -12.29 0.72 6.39
N SER A 45 -13.14 0.55 7.38
CA SER A 45 -13.51 1.63 8.29
C SER A 45 -12.90 1.50 9.69
N ASP A 46 -12.24 0.40 9.97
CA ASP A 46 -11.53 0.22 11.23
C ASP A 46 -10.36 -0.75 11.03
N GLY A 47 -9.56 -0.92 12.07
CA GLY A 47 -8.35 -1.71 11.94
C GLY A 47 -8.59 -3.20 11.77
N GLU A 48 -9.64 -3.73 12.38
CA GLU A 48 -9.97 -5.15 12.19
C GLU A 48 -10.42 -5.40 10.77
N GLU A 49 -11.27 -4.52 10.26
CA GLU A 49 -11.73 -4.62 8.88
C GLU A 49 -10.57 -4.48 7.91
N ALA A 50 -9.60 -3.63 8.25
CA ALA A 50 -8.42 -3.46 7.41
C ALA A 50 -7.61 -4.76 7.31
N LEU A 51 -7.40 -5.43 8.44
CA LEU A 51 -6.67 -6.70 8.43
C LEU A 51 -7.42 -7.77 7.66
N GLU A 52 -8.73 -7.81 7.83
CA GLU A 52 -9.55 -8.77 7.10
C GLU A 52 -9.48 -8.51 5.59
N ALA A 53 -9.59 -7.24 5.19
CA ALA A 53 -9.50 -6.88 3.78
C ALA A 53 -8.11 -7.17 3.21
N PHE A 54 -7.08 -6.92 3.98
CA PHE A 54 -5.72 -7.23 3.57
C PHE A 54 -5.58 -8.73 3.28
N SER A 55 -6.06 -9.55 4.18
CA SER A 55 -5.96 -11.01 4.04
C SER A 55 -6.77 -11.51 2.85
N LYS A 56 -7.95 -10.94 2.65
CA LYS A 56 -8.89 -11.44 1.65
C LYS A 56 -8.54 -10.97 0.24
N HIS A 57 -8.07 -9.73 0.10
CA HIS A 57 -7.93 -9.11 -1.21
C HIS A 57 -6.49 -8.93 -1.68
N ASN A 58 -5.53 -9.13 -0.81
CA ASN A 58 -4.11 -9.09 -1.17
C ASN A 58 -3.74 -7.81 -1.92
N PRO A 59 -3.92 -6.64 -1.30
CA PRO A 59 -3.65 -5.39 -2.00
C PRO A 59 -2.17 -5.18 -2.28
N ASP A 60 -1.89 -4.33 -3.27
CA ASP A 60 -0.53 -3.98 -3.64
C ASP A 60 0.03 -2.82 -2.83
N LEU A 61 -0.84 -2.08 -2.18
CA LEU A 61 -0.46 -0.95 -1.32
C LEU A 61 -1.60 -0.67 -0.37
N ILE A 62 -1.26 -0.21 0.83
CA ILE A 62 -2.24 0.10 1.87
C ILE A 62 -2.06 1.52 2.33
N ILE A 63 -3.16 2.28 2.39
CA ILE A 63 -3.20 3.60 3.00
C ILE A 63 -3.94 3.46 4.32
N LEU A 64 -3.29 3.78 5.42
CA LEU A 64 -3.84 3.57 6.76
C LEU A 64 -3.89 4.85 7.56
N ASP A 65 -5.05 5.18 8.09
CA ASP A 65 -5.16 6.21 9.11
C ASP A 65 -4.69 5.63 10.46
N VAL A 66 -4.04 6.45 11.27
CA VAL A 66 -3.61 6.01 12.59
C VAL A 66 -4.79 5.89 13.55
N MET A 67 -5.67 6.90 13.55
CA MET A 67 -6.73 6.99 14.55
C MET A 67 -7.98 6.26 14.07
N MET A 68 -8.00 4.95 14.29
CA MET A 68 -9.14 4.12 13.92
C MET A 68 -9.60 3.32 15.14
N PRO A 69 -10.92 3.01 15.20
CA PRO A 69 -11.42 2.14 16.28
C PRO A 69 -10.91 0.72 16.13
N LYS A 70 -10.99 -0.01 17.19
CA LYS A 70 -10.70 -1.43 17.31
C LYS A 70 -9.22 -1.74 17.26
N LEU A 71 -8.52 -1.27 16.23
CA LEU A 71 -7.08 -1.42 16.11
C LEU A 71 -6.60 -0.22 15.32
N ASP A 72 -5.66 0.54 15.86
CA ASP A 72 -5.20 1.75 15.17
C ASP A 72 -4.23 1.39 14.04
N GLY A 73 -3.86 2.40 13.26
CA GLY A 73 -3.01 2.17 12.09
C GLY A 73 -1.64 1.60 12.43
N TYR A 74 -1.09 1.96 13.57
CA TYR A 74 0.18 1.39 14.00
C TYR A 74 0.04 -0.10 14.30
N GLY A 75 -1.07 -0.47 14.96
CA GLY A 75 -1.35 -1.87 15.23
C GLY A 75 -1.54 -2.68 13.97
N VAL A 76 -2.26 -2.11 13.01
CA VAL A 76 -2.44 -2.76 11.72
C VAL A 76 -1.08 -2.97 11.03
N THR A 77 -0.25 -1.93 11.01
CA THR A 77 1.07 -2.02 10.40
C THR A 77 1.90 -3.13 11.05
N ARG A 78 1.89 -3.17 12.37
CA ARG A 78 2.65 -4.19 13.10
C ARG A 78 2.20 -5.60 12.73
N GLU A 79 0.88 -5.80 12.66
CA GLU A 79 0.36 -7.12 12.31
C GLU A 79 0.72 -7.50 10.88
N ILE A 80 0.58 -6.57 9.95
CA ILE A 80 0.90 -6.84 8.55
C ILE A 80 2.38 -7.16 8.39
N ARG A 81 3.24 -6.43 9.09
CA ARG A 81 4.69 -6.59 8.96
C ARG A 81 5.21 -7.91 9.50
N ARG A 82 4.39 -8.65 10.23
CA ARG A 82 4.80 -9.97 10.69
C ARG A 82 5.05 -10.92 9.51
N ASN A 83 4.29 -10.77 8.44
CA ASN A 83 4.35 -11.73 7.34
C ASN A 83 4.42 -11.08 5.96
N SER A 84 4.49 -9.75 5.87
CA SER A 84 4.40 -9.09 4.57
C SER A 84 5.16 -7.77 4.60
N ASP A 85 5.78 -7.44 3.47
CA ASP A 85 6.37 -6.11 3.31
C ASP A 85 5.61 -5.32 2.25
N VAL A 86 4.30 -5.56 2.14
CA VAL A 86 3.45 -4.76 1.28
C VAL A 86 3.62 -3.28 1.63
N PRO A 87 3.70 -2.40 0.62
CA PRO A 87 3.88 -0.97 0.90
C PRO A 87 2.73 -0.38 1.73
N ILE A 88 3.09 0.43 2.71
CA ILE A 88 2.12 1.07 3.59
C ILE A 88 2.41 2.56 3.66
N ILE A 89 1.37 3.37 3.42
CA ILE A 89 1.41 4.81 3.62
C ILE A 89 0.53 5.13 4.82
N ILE A 90 1.11 5.74 5.84
CA ILE A 90 0.36 6.18 7.02
C ILE A 90 -0.22 7.56 6.74
N LEU A 91 -1.51 7.72 7.00
CA LEU A 91 -2.24 8.96 6.73
C LEU A 91 -2.86 9.40 8.05
N THR A 92 -2.46 10.56 8.58
CA THR A 92 -2.90 10.91 9.93
C THR A 92 -2.81 12.41 10.18
N ALA A 93 -3.61 12.87 11.16
CA ALA A 93 -3.48 14.23 11.67
C ALA A 93 -2.32 14.37 12.65
N LEU A 94 -1.72 13.26 13.09
CA LEU A 94 -0.64 13.29 14.07
C LEU A 94 0.67 13.58 13.35
N GLY A 95 1.08 14.84 13.36
CA GLY A 95 2.16 15.28 12.52
C GLY A 95 3.48 15.60 13.20
N ASP A 96 3.63 15.33 14.50
CA ASP A 96 4.89 15.67 15.12
C ASP A 96 5.97 14.65 14.75
N VAL A 97 7.20 15.02 15.03
CA VAL A 97 8.34 14.24 14.59
C VAL A 97 8.35 12.85 15.21
N SER A 98 8.02 12.76 16.50
CA SER A 98 8.08 11.45 17.16
C SER A 98 7.02 10.50 16.63
N GLU A 99 5.84 11.01 16.27
CA GLU A 99 4.81 10.17 15.66
C GLU A 99 5.25 9.66 14.30
N ARG A 100 5.88 10.52 13.53
CA ARG A 100 6.38 10.14 12.21
C ARG A 100 7.46 9.08 12.32
N ILE A 101 8.36 9.26 13.28
CA ILE A 101 9.42 8.28 13.51
C ILE A 101 8.82 6.93 13.90
N THR A 102 7.82 6.93 14.78
CA THR A 102 7.15 5.70 15.18
C THR A 102 6.59 4.95 13.99
N GLY A 103 5.88 5.67 13.10
CA GLY A 103 5.31 5.03 11.92
C GLY A 103 6.36 4.41 11.02
N LEU A 104 7.43 5.15 10.78
CA LEU A 104 8.48 4.65 9.91
C LEU A 104 9.25 3.50 10.54
N GLU A 105 9.48 3.55 11.85
CA GLU A 105 10.16 2.46 12.54
C GLU A 105 9.35 1.17 12.53
N LEU A 106 8.03 1.28 12.50
CA LEU A 106 7.17 0.11 12.38
C LEU A 106 7.16 -0.47 10.96
N GLY A 107 7.77 0.23 10.02
CA GLY A 107 7.90 -0.29 8.67
C GLY A 107 7.01 0.36 7.64
N ALA A 108 6.44 1.53 7.93
CA ALA A 108 5.70 2.27 6.93
C ALA A 108 6.66 2.81 5.87
N ASP A 109 6.18 2.89 4.65
CA ASP A 109 6.99 3.37 3.53
C ASP A 109 6.87 4.87 3.32
N ASP A 110 5.81 5.48 3.81
CA ASP A 110 5.62 6.91 3.72
C ASP A 110 4.64 7.34 4.79
N TYR A 111 4.58 8.64 5.04
CA TYR A 111 3.79 9.21 6.13
C TYR A 111 3.24 10.53 5.64
N VAL A 112 1.92 10.65 5.55
CA VAL A 112 1.25 11.82 5.01
C VAL A 112 0.37 12.43 6.09
N ILE A 113 0.45 13.74 6.26
CA ILE A 113 -0.24 14.46 7.34
C ILE A 113 -1.52 15.07 6.81
N LYS A 114 -2.60 14.89 7.54
CA LYS A 114 -3.88 15.55 7.25
C LYS A 114 -3.84 17.00 7.71
N PRO A 115 -4.46 17.91 7.02
CA PRO A 115 -5.16 17.74 5.75
C PRO A 115 -4.17 17.60 4.60
N PHE A 116 -4.50 16.75 3.66
CA PHE A 116 -3.62 16.48 2.53
C PHE A 116 -4.30 16.87 1.23
N SER A 117 -3.50 17.08 0.20
CA SER A 117 -4.00 17.24 -1.15
C SER A 117 -4.22 15.85 -1.75
N PRO A 118 -5.41 15.53 -2.26
CA PRO A 118 -5.60 14.23 -2.90
C PRO A 118 -4.62 14.00 -4.05
N LYS A 119 -4.27 15.04 -4.77
CA LYS A 119 -3.31 14.94 -5.85
C LYS A 119 -1.92 14.60 -5.34
N GLU A 120 -1.52 15.18 -4.21
CA GLU A 120 -0.25 14.85 -3.59
C GLU A 120 -0.22 13.40 -3.16
N LEU A 121 -1.32 12.91 -2.57
CA LEU A 121 -1.37 11.52 -2.14
C LEU A 121 -1.28 10.58 -3.35
N GLU A 122 -1.95 10.91 -4.45
CA GLU A 122 -1.81 10.15 -5.68
C GLU A 122 -0.35 10.04 -6.11
N ALA A 123 0.36 11.15 -6.05
CA ALA A 123 1.76 11.15 -6.46
C ALA A 123 2.61 10.26 -5.55
N ARG A 124 2.32 10.28 -4.25
CA ARG A 124 3.05 9.44 -3.31
C ARG A 124 2.73 7.97 -3.51
N VAL A 125 1.48 7.64 -3.81
CA VAL A 125 1.11 6.27 -4.13
C VAL A 125 1.92 5.77 -5.31
N LYS A 126 1.97 6.56 -6.39
CA LYS A 126 2.74 6.19 -7.57
C LYS A 126 4.22 6.00 -7.23
N ALA A 127 4.76 6.92 -6.43
CA ALA A 127 6.17 6.85 -6.08
C ALA A 127 6.48 5.60 -5.26
N VAL A 128 5.63 5.28 -4.31
CA VAL A 128 5.85 4.12 -3.46
C VAL A 128 5.72 2.83 -4.27
N LEU A 129 4.71 2.75 -5.13
CA LEU A 129 4.54 1.56 -5.96
C LEU A 129 5.73 1.38 -6.91
N ARG A 130 6.23 2.46 -7.47
CA ARG A 130 7.39 2.40 -8.36
C ARG A 130 8.63 1.90 -7.62
N ARG A 131 8.86 2.39 -6.42
CA ARG A 131 10.00 1.95 -5.61
C ARG A 131 9.90 0.47 -5.28
N THR A 132 8.70 0.01 -4.97
CA THR A 132 8.48 -1.39 -4.64
C THR A 132 8.76 -2.27 -5.85
N GLN A 133 8.29 -1.87 -7.02
CA GLN A 133 8.54 -2.61 -8.24
C GLN A 133 10.02 -2.67 -8.56
N GLN A 134 10.72 -1.57 -8.42
CA GLN A 134 12.15 -1.53 -8.66
C GLN A 134 12.89 -2.42 -7.66
N ARG A 135 12.46 -2.41 -6.41
CA ARG A 135 13.07 -3.23 -5.37
C ARG A 135 12.89 -4.71 -5.68
N GLU A 136 11.72 -5.09 -6.14
CA GLU A 136 11.43 -6.48 -6.50
C GLU A 136 12.31 -6.94 -7.67
N VAL A 137 12.43 -6.11 -8.68
CA VAL A 137 13.28 -6.42 -9.82
C VAL A 137 14.74 -6.55 -9.38
N SER A 138 15.22 -5.61 -8.58
CA SER A 138 16.57 -5.66 -8.05
C SER A 138 16.82 -6.92 -7.24
N THR A 139 15.88 -7.25 -6.36
CA THR A 139 16.00 -8.42 -5.51
C THR A 139 16.06 -9.68 -6.35
N THR A 140 15.19 -9.78 -7.34
CA THR A 140 15.18 -10.93 -8.23
C THR A 140 16.51 -11.05 -8.98
N SER A 141 17.01 -9.94 -9.51
CA SER A 141 18.29 -9.94 -10.19
C SER A 141 19.42 -10.36 -9.25
N LYS A 142 19.41 -9.84 -8.05
CA LYS A 142 20.44 -10.19 -7.08
C LYS A 142 20.41 -11.68 -6.74
N VAL A 143 19.24 -12.22 -6.53
CA VAL A 143 19.11 -13.63 -6.22
C VAL A 143 19.66 -14.48 -7.37
N THR A 144 19.30 -14.13 -8.59
CA THR A 144 19.80 -14.84 -9.74
C THR A 144 21.31 -14.77 -9.83
N LYS A 145 21.86 -13.59 -9.62
CA LYS A 145 23.32 -13.42 -9.65
C LYS A 145 23.99 -14.25 -8.57
N ASN A 146 23.43 -14.24 -7.38
CA ASN A 146 24.02 -14.98 -6.26
C ASN A 146 24.04 -16.46 -6.55
N ILE A 147 23.00 -16.97 -7.15
CA ILE A 147 22.92 -18.37 -7.49
C ILE A 147 24.02 -18.72 -8.50
N ILE A 148 24.16 -17.90 -9.51
CA ILE A 148 25.18 -18.11 -10.54
C ILE A 148 26.56 -18.03 -9.91
N THR A 149 26.79 -17.00 -9.11
CA THR A 149 28.07 -16.80 -8.46
C THR A 149 28.42 -17.99 -7.58
N THR A 150 27.46 -18.45 -6.80
CA THR A 150 27.67 -19.60 -5.93
C THR A 150 28.06 -20.83 -6.74
N GLY A 151 27.36 -21.05 -7.83
CA GLY A 151 27.68 -22.15 -8.70
C GLY A 151 29.08 -22.05 -9.28
N ASN A 152 29.50 -20.85 -9.62
CA ASN A 152 30.84 -20.65 -10.16
C ASN A 152 31.91 -20.88 -9.12
N ILE A 153 31.65 -20.47 -7.90
CA ILE A 153 32.62 -20.62 -6.84
C ILE A 153 32.83 -22.10 -6.50
N LYS A 154 31.77 -22.83 -6.56
CA LYS A 154 31.84 -24.24 -6.26
C LYS A 154 32.35 -25.02 -7.45
#